data_68e2d18e9c49c3100bac732bc00b6622
#
_entry.id   68e2d18e9c49c3100bac732bc00b6622
#
_cell.length_a   1.000
_cell.length_b   1.000
_cell.length_c   1.000
_cell.angle_alpha   90.00
_cell.angle_beta   90.00
_cell.angle_gamma   90.00
#
_symmetry.space_group_name_H-M   'P 1'
#
loop_
_entity.id
_entity.type
_entity.pdbx_description
1 polymer ?
#
loop_
_entity_poly.entity_id
_entity_poly.type
_entity_poly.pdbx_seq_one_letter_code
_entity_poly.pdbx_strand_id
1 'polypeptide(L)'
;AIPDLFLVAVDRETGKLAGFLNGLATDEQVFRDEFFMDAGLHEPQGENIMLLGLDVLPEYRGQGLAGEIMRQYKQREARRGRKRLILTCLGNKVRMYEKMGFRDHGISGSGWGGEEWHEMSCVLNVSNS
;
A
#
# COMPACT_ATOMS: atom_id res chain seq x y z
N ALA A 1 6.67 9.56 -9.45
CA ALA A 1 6.10 9.37 -8.10
C ALA A 1 5.05 10.44 -7.83
N ILE A 2 4.11 10.13 -6.98
CA ILE A 2 3.04 11.02 -6.56
C ILE A 2 3.29 11.38 -5.10
N PRO A 3 3.87 12.58 -4.81
CA PRO A 3 4.35 12.88 -3.46
C PRO A 3 3.27 12.81 -2.38
N ASP A 4 2.03 13.19 -2.68
CA ASP A 4 0.94 13.18 -1.71
C ASP A 4 0.57 11.78 -1.23
N LEU A 5 0.93 10.74 -1.98
CA LEU A 5 0.62 9.36 -1.65
C LEU A 5 1.86 8.56 -1.29
N PHE A 6 2.93 9.28 -0.96
CA PHE A 6 4.19 8.71 -0.50
C PHE A 6 4.31 8.95 1.00
N LEU A 7 4.66 7.92 1.76
CA LEU A 7 4.96 8.04 3.17
C LEU A 7 6.33 7.40 3.42
N VAL A 8 7.23 8.15 4.04
CA VAL A 8 8.57 7.64 4.33
C VAL A 8 8.79 7.60 5.83
N ALA A 9 9.59 6.63 6.25
CA ALA A 9 10.10 6.54 7.61
C ALA A 9 11.60 6.88 7.58
N VAL A 10 12.01 7.78 8.46
CA VAL A 10 13.39 8.24 8.55
C VAL A 10 13.92 7.96 9.94
N ASP A 11 15.14 7.44 10.03
CA ASP A 11 15.81 7.24 11.29
C ASP A 11 16.22 8.59 11.86
N ARG A 12 15.70 8.94 13.03
CA ARG A 12 15.96 10.25 13.65
C ARG A 12 17.42 10.47 14.01
N GLU A 13 18.12 9.41 14.34
CA GLU A 13 19.51 9.53 14.77
C GLU A 13 20.47 9.75 13.61
N THR A 14 20.20 9.10 12.48
CA THR A 14 21.13 9.11 11.34
C THR A 14 20.64 9.94 10.15
N GLY A 15 19.35 10.26 10.10
CA GLY A 15 18.75 10.92 8.95
C GLY A 15 18.55 10.00 7.75
N LYS A 16 18.82 8.71 7.89
CA LYS A 16 18.68 7.75 6.79
C LYS A 16 17.25 7.33 6.56
N LEU A 17 16.93 7.07 5.30
CA LEU A 17 15.64 6.45 4.94
C LEU A 17 15.58 5.04 5.51
N ALA A 18 14.53 4.72 6.26
CA ALA A 18 14.36 3.38 6.84
C ALA A 18 13.32 2.56 6.06
N GLY A 19 12.33 3.20 5.47
CA GLY A 19 11.32 2.51 4.70
C GLY A 19 10.35 3.47 4.03
N PHE A 20 9.47 2.92 3.19
CA PHE A 20 8.47 3.75 2.51
C PHE A 20 7.25 2.93 2.08
N LEU A 21 6.17 3.64 1.81
CA LEU A 21 4.96 3.12 1.19
C LEU A 21 4.47 4.15 0.20
N ASN A 22 4.12 3.73 -1.01
CA ASN A 22 3.57 4.64 -2.01
C ASN A 22 2.39 4.04 -2.72
N GLY A 23 1.55 4.90 -3.27
CA GLY A 23 0.33 4.49 -3.96
C GLY A 23 -0.12 5.51 -4.99
N LEU A 24 -1.30 5.23 -5.54
CA LEU A 24 -1.94 6.02 -6.57
C LEU A 24 -3.44 6.02 -6.29
N ALA A 25 -4.08 7.18 -6.36
CA ALA A 25 -5.52 7.28 -6.10
C ALA A 25 -6.32 7.01 -7.37
N THR A 26 -7.47 6.36 -7.21
CA THR A 26 -8.36 6.03 -8.32
C THR A 26 -9.75 5.70 -7.80
N ASP A 27 -10.76 5.80 -8.68
CA ASP A 27 -12.10 5.29 -8.38
C ASP A 27 -12.25 3.83 -8.77
N GLU A 28 -11.27 3.24 -9.43
CA GLU A 28 -11.32 1.82 -9.78
C GLU A 28 -11.25 0.96 -8.52
N GLN A 29 -11.88 -0.20 -8.56
CA GLN A 29 -11.99 -1.09 -7.41
C GLN A 29 -11.18 -2.37 -7.56
N VAL A 30 -10.56 -2.58 -8.72
CA VAL A 30 -9.77 -3.77 -9.02
C VAL A 30 -8.38 -3.35 -9.44
N PHE A 31 -7.37 -4.00 -8.87
CA PHE A 31 -5.98 -3.72 -9.21
C PHE A 31 -5.67 -4.23 -10.62
N ARG A 32 -4.93 -3.45 -11.38
CA ARG A 32 -4.44 -3.86 -12.71
C ARG A 32 -2.99 -3.41 -12.88
N ASP A 33 -2.26 -4.13 -13.73
CA ASP A 33 -0.82 -3.93 -13.90
C ASP A 33 -0.46 -2.52 -14.40
N GLU A 34 -1.36 -1.88 -15.13
CA GLU A 34 -1.14 -0.53 -15.64
C GLU A 34 -0.85 0.49 -14.54
N PHE A 35 -1.33 0.26 -13.32
CA PHE A 35 -1.06 1.17 -12.20
C PHE A 35 0.43 1.24 -11.85
N PHE A 36 1.20 0.20 -12.13
CA PHE A 36 2.64 0.25 -11.93
C PHE A 36 3.36 1.10 -12.96
N MET A 37 2.78 1.27 -14.13
CA MET A 37 3.48 1.78 -15.31
C MET A 37 3.03 3.17 -15.73
N ASP A 38 1.86 3.62 -15.29
CA ASP A 38 1.28 4.86 -15.79
C ASP A 38 0.77 5.74 -14.65
N ALA A 39 1.59 6.71 -14.22
CA ALA A 39 1.20 7.67 -13.20
C ALA A 39 0.06 8.59 -13.67
N GLY A 40 -0.21 8.65 -14.98
CA GLY A 40 -1.33 9.41 -15.52
C GLY A 40 -2.68 8.82 -15.14
N LEU A 41 -2.73 7.58 -14.63
CA LEU A 41 -3.95 6.98 -14.12
C LEU A 41 -4.37 7.53 -12.75
N HIS A 42 -3.51 8.31 -12.11
CA HIS A 42 -3.81 8.89 -10.81
C HIS A 42 -4.96 9.90 -10.91
N GLU A 43 -5.96 9.69 -10.06
CA GLU A 43 -7.12 10.56 -9.92
C GLU A 43 -7.07 11.19 -8.51
N PRO A 44 -6.68 12.46 -8.37
CA PRO A 44 -6.48 13.06 -7.04
C PRO A 44 -7.69 12.97 -6.11
N GLN A 45 -8.90 12.90 -6.68
CA GLN A 45 -10.13 12.80 -5.90
C GLN A 45 -10.65 11.35 -5.82
N GLY A 46 -9.86 10.37 -6.26
CA GLY A 46 -10.26 8.97 -6.25
C GLY A 46 -10.52 8.44 -4.85
N GLU A 47 -11.49 7.55 -4.72
CA GLU A 47 -11.89 6.98 -3.42
C GLU A 47 -10.92 5.94 -2.90
N ASN A 48 -10.19 5.28 -3.78
CA ASN A 48 -9.33 4.16 -3.44
C ASN A 48 -7.88 4.50 -3.71
N ILE A 49 -6.99 3.84 -2.98
CA ILE A 49 -5.55 3.91 -3.22
C ILE A 49 -5.08 2.55 -3.70
N MET A 50 -4.44 2.51 -4.86
CA MET A 50 -3.71 1.33 -5.32
C MET A 50 -2.30 1.43 -4.76
N LEU A 51 -1.95 0.53 -3.83
CA LEU A 51 -0.62 0.53 -3.23
C LEU A 51 0.36 -0.09 -4.20
N LEU A 52 1.45 0.61 -4.46
CA LEU A 52 2.44 0.22 -5.48
C LEU A 52 3.71 -0.36 -4.87
N GLY A 53 4.09 0.09 -3.69
CA GLY A 53 5.30 -0.43 -3.06
C GLY A 53 5.34 -0.16 -1.57
N LEU A 54 5.76 -1.17 -0.82
CA LEU A 54 6.08 -1.07 0.60
C LEU A 54 7.44 -1.72 0.77
N ASP A 55 8.40 -0.98 1.30
CA ASP A 55 9.73 -1.52 1.53
C ASP A 55 10.30 -0.98 2.83
N VAL A 56 11.05 -1.85 3.53
CA VAL A 56 11.85 -1.50 4.70
C VAL A 56 13.27 -1.93 4.40
N LEU A 57 14.21 -0.99 4.55
CA LEU A 57 15.61 -1.29 4.27
C LEU A 57 16.14 -2.37 5.21
N PRO A 58 17.10 -3.20 4.74
CA PRO A 58 17.51 -4.39 5.49
C PRO A 58 17.91 -4.13 6.94
N GLU A 59 18.61 -3.02 7.20
CA GLU A 59 19.08 -2.68 8.55
C GLU A 59 17.96 -2.35 9.54
N TYR A 60 16.75 -2.08 9.03
CA TYR A 60 15.60 -1.71 9.86
C TYR A 60 14.53 -2.81 9.91
N ARG A 61 14.78 -3.95 9.29
CA ARG A 61 13.82 -5.07 9.27
C ARG A 61 13.75 -5.77 10.62
N GLY A 62 12.65 -6.48 10.86
CA GLY A 62 12.45 -7.24 12.09
C GLY A 62 12.05 -6.40 13.30
N GLN A 63 11.69 -5.13 13.10
CA GLN A 63 11.33 -4.21 14.17
C GLN A 63 9.87 -3.75 14.11
N GLY A 64 9.07 -4.34 13.21
CA GLY A 64 7.67 -3.95 13.05
C GLY A 64 7.46 -2.67 12.27
N LEU A 65 8.48 -2.15 11.59
CA LEU A 65 8.39 -0.86 10.90
C LEU A 65 7.39 -0.89 9.74
N ALA A 66 7.33 -1.99 8.99
CA ALA A 66 6.37 -2.10 7.88
C ALA A 66 4.93 -1.94 8.37
N GLY A 67 4.59 -2.60 9.49
CA GLY A 67 3.26 -2.48 10.09
C GLY A 67 2.96 -1.06 10.57
N GLU A 68 3.96 -0.39 11.13
CA GLU A 68 3.80 0.98 11.60
C GLU A 68 3.62 1.95 10.43
N ILE A 69 4.38 1.80 9.35
CA ILE A 69 4.21 2.61 8.15
C ILE A 69 2.79 2.42 7.60
N MET A 70 2.34 1.17 7.50
CA MET A 70 1.00 0.88 7.00
C MET A 70 -0.07 1.48 7.91
N ARG A 71 0.10 1.38 9.24
CA ARG A 71 -0.86 1.93 10.19
C ARG A 71 -1.01 3.44 10.00
N GLN A 72 0.10 4.16 9.86
CA GLN A 72 0.07 5.61 9.67
C GLN A 72 -0.52 5.98 8.30
N TYR A 73 -0.21 5.22 7.27
CA TYR A 73 -0.76 5.44 5.93
C TYR A 73 -2.29 5.30 5.96
N LYS A 74 -2.80 4.24 6.59
CA LYS A 74 -4.24 4.02 6.73
C LYS A 74 -4.91 5.20 7.43
N GLN A 75 -4.34 5.67 8.54
CA GLN A 75 -4.90 6.78 9.29
C GLN A 75 -4.94 8.05 8.44
N ARG A 76 -3.84 8.34 7.74
CA ARG A 76 -3.76 9.54 6.92
C ARG A 76 -4.79 9.51 5.79
N GLU A 77 -4.88 8.40 5.08
CA GLU A 77 -5.79 8.30 3.94
C GLU A 77 -7.25 8.24 4.38
N ALA A 78 -7.55 7.64 5.52
CA ALA A 78 -8.89 7.68 6.09
C ALA A 78 -9.32 9.13 6.39
N ARG A 79 -8.42 9.94 6.94
CA ARG A 79 -8.68 11.36 7.22
C ARG A 79 -8.89 12.16 5.94
N ARG A 80 -8.29 11.73 4.83
CA ARG A 80 -8.46 12.37 3.52
C ARG A 80 -9.75 11.93 2.82
N GLY A 81 -10.53 11.05 3.44
CA GLY A 81 -11.80 10.58 2.89
C GLY A 81 -11.68 9.39 1.94
N ARG A 82 -10.52 8.77 1.84
CA ARG A 82 -10.35 7.55 1.04
C ARG A 82 -11.13 6.41 1.66
N LYS A 83 -11.65 5.51 0.83
CA LYS A 83 -12.49 4.41 1.30
C LYS A 83 -11.76 3.10 1.49
N ARG A 84 -10.74 2.82 0.66
CA ARG A 84 -9.98 1.57 0.81
C ARG A 84 -8.59 1.65 0.20
N LEU A 85 -7.73 0.77 0.70
CA LEU A 85 -6.42 0.50 0.11
C LEU A 85 -6.49 -0.84 -0.61
N ILE A 86 -5.92 -0.93 -1.79
CA ILE A 86 -5.94 -2.13 -2.62
C ILE A 86 -4.50 -2.42 -3.06
N LEU A 87 -4.10 -3.68 -3.01
CA LEU A 87 -2.77 -4.09 -3.44
C LEU A 87 -2.80 -5.47 -4.07
N THR A 88 -1.71 -5.83 -4.75
CA THR A 88 -1.42 -7.21 -5.11
C THR A 88 -0.11 -7.62 -4.46
N CYS A 89 -0.01 -8.89 -4.07
CA CYS A 89 1.20 -9.42 -3.48
C CYS A 89 1.37 -10.90 -3.82
N LEU A 90 2.59 -11.39 -3.69
CA LEU A 90 2.86 -12.84 -3.81
C LEU A 90 2.25 -13.58 -2.63
N GLY A 91 1.95 -14.87 -2.82
CA GLY A 91 1.31 -15.68 -1.78
C GLY A 91 2.05 -15.70 -0.46
N ASN A 92 3.39 -15.63 -0.47
CA ASN A 92 4.18 -15.62 0.75
C ASN A 92 4.08 -14.31 1.55
N LYS A 93 3.42 -13.29 1.00
CA LYS A 93 3.18 -12.00 1.69
C LYS A 93 1.75 -11.86 2.21
N VAL A 94 0.85 -12.76 1.83
CA VAL A 94 -0.56 -12.66 2.20
C VAL A 94 -0.74 -12.56 3.71
N ARG A 95 -0.07 -13.44 4.46
CA ARG A 95 -0.22 -13.46 5.92
C ARG A 95 0.25 -12.16 6.57
N MET A 96 1.31 -11.56 6.05
CA MET A 96 1.80 -10.28 6.53
C MET A 96 0.73 -9.19 6.37
N TYR A 97 0.13 -9.12 5.19
CA TYR A 97 -0.90 -8.11 4.93
C TYR A 97 -2.20 -8.40 5.69
N GLU A 98 -2.54 -9.68 5.90
CA GLU A 98 -3.69 -10.02 6.75
C GLU A 98 -3.52 -9.48 8.17
N LYS A 99 -2.31 -9.58 8.72
CA LYS A 99 -1.99 -9.01 10.04
C LYS A 99 -2.10 -7.49 10.07
N MET A 100 -1.94 -6.85 8.94
CA MET A 100 -2.11 -5.40 8.80
C MET A 100 -3.57 -4.99 8.57
N GLY A 101 -4.49 -5.95 8.53
CA GLY A 101 -5.92 -5.68 8.37
C GLY A 101 -6.43 -5.83 6.95
N PHE A 102 -5.66 -6.39 6.04
CA PHE A 102 -6.08 -6.62 4.67
C PHE A 102 -6.80 -7.96 4.55
N ARG A 103 -7.75 -8.00 3.64
CA ARG A 103 -8.49 -9.22 3.29
C ARG A 103 -7.99 -9.75 1.96
N ASP A 104 -7.71 -11.05 1.90
CA ASP A 104 -7.29 -11.74 0.69
C ASP A 104 -8.52 -12.07 -0.17
N HIS A 105 -8.52 -11.59 -1.41
CA HIS A 105 -9.59 -11.88 -2.38
C HIS A 105 -9.21 -13.01 -3.33
N GLY A 106 -8.05 -13.63 -3.13
CA GLY A 106 -7.58 -14.73 -3.96
C GLY A 106 -6.68 -14.26 -5.10
N ILE A 107 -6.45 -15.16 -6.05
CA ILE A 107 -5.57 -14.89 -7.19
C ILE A 107 -6.18 -13.81 -8.06
N SER A 108 -5.39 -12.75 -8.33
CA SER A 108 -5.81 -11.65 -9.18
C SER A 108 -5.58 -11.98 -10.65
N GLY A 109 -6.11 -11.13 -11.54
CA GLY A 109 -5.82 -11.21 -12.97
C GLY A 109 -4.44 -10.71 -13.37
N SER A 110 -3.62 -10.27 -12.40
CA SER A 110 -2.29 -9.77 -12.70
C SER A 110 -1.38 -10.89 -13.15
N GLY A 111 -0.66 -10.66 -14.25
CA GLY A 111 0.36 -11.58 -14.76
C GLY A 111 1.77 -11.06 -14.57
N TRP A 112 1.96 -10.07 -13.74
CA TRP A 112 3.23 -9.40 -13.56
C TRP A 112 4.33 -10.38 -13.16
N GLY A 113 5.40 -10.42 -13.93
CA GLY A 113 6.55 -11.28 -13.65
C GLY A 113 6.28 -12.77 -13.79
N GLY A 114 5.14 -13.18 -14.35
CA GLY A 114 4.78 -14.59 -14.48
C GLY A 114 4.40 -15.27 -13.19
N GLU A 115 4.24 -14.52 -12.12
CA GLU A 115 3.89 -15.04 -10.79
C GLU A 115 2.39 -14.99 -10.53
N GLU A 116 1.93 -15.80 -9.58
CA GLU A 116 0.55 -15.71 -9.11
C GLU A 116 0.44 -14.65 -8.02
N TRP A 117 -0.31 -13.60 -8.32
CA TRP A 117 -0.50 -12.48 -7.41
C TRP A 117 -1.88 -12.56 -6.76
N HIS A 118 -1.91 -12.37 -5.45
CA HIS A 118 -3.16 -12.24 -4.70
C HIS A 118 -3.56 -10.77 -4.66
N GLU A 119 -4.86 -10.52 -4.86
CA GLU A 119 -5.40 -9.19 -4.66
C GLU A 119 -5.91 -9.08 -3.22
N MET A 120 -5.55 -8.01 -2.54
CA MET A 120 -5.96 -7.76 -1.16
C MET A 120 -6.46 -6.34 -1.02
N SER A 121 -7.39 -6.15 -0.10
CA SER A 121 -7.89 -4.81 0.19
C SER A 121 -8.17 -4.62 1.67
N CYS A 122 -8.16 -3.36 2.09
CA CYS A 122 -8.48 -2.94 3.45
C CYS A 122 -9.44 -1.76 3.38
N VAL A 123 -10.59 -1.88 4.03
CA VAL A 123 -11.55 -0.78 4.13
C VAL A 123 -11.04 0.20 5.19
N LEU A 124 -11.02 1.48 4.83
CA LEU A 124 -10.62 2.54 5.74
C LEU A 124 -11.83 3.05 6.51
N ASN A 125 -11.64 3.28 7.80
CA ASN A 125 -12.73 3.71 8.66
C ASN A 125 -12.25 4.88 9.54
N VAL A 126 -12.77 6.07 9.24
CA VAL A 126 -12.38 7.29 9.96
C VAL A 126 -12.68 7.21 11.44
N SER A 127 -13.79 6.56 11.80
CA SER A 127 -14.19 6.47 13.21
C SER A 127 -13.24 5.62 14.06
N ASN A 128 -12.40 4.83 13.44
CA ASN A 128 -11.42 3.96 14.11
C ASN A 128 -10.01 4.54 14.08
N SER A 129 -9.86 5.71 13.52
CA SER A 129 -8.53 6.32 13.40
C SER A 129 -8.14 7.15 14.60
#